data_fb93e5ed52490c3000250c826795df32
#
_entry.id   fb93e5ed52490c3000250c826795df32
#
_cell.length_a   1.000
_cell.length_b   1.000
_cell.length_c   1.000
_cell.angle_alpha   90.00
_cell.angle_beta   90.00
_cell.angle_gamma   90.00
#
_symmetry.space_group_name_H-M   'P 1'
#
loop_
_entity.id
_entity.type
_entity.pdbx_description
1 polymer ?
#
loop_
_entity_poly.entity_id
_entity_poly.type
_entity_poly.pdbx_seq_one_letter_code
_entity_poly.pdbx_strand_id
1 'polypeptide(L)'
;MAALIDTNILVYRFDNRFPAKQKIATETLRRGIAEDSVRVPHQAIVEFVAAVTRPIRGHAILKLPDALREAEEFLKQFTVLYPNEAILREAVRGCAAYQLSWFDAHLWAYAEHYGLPVILSEDLQHDRLYGTVRVVNPFMGSR
;
A
#
# COMPACT_ATOMS: atom_id res chain seq x y z
N MET A 1 1.08 -16.56 4.82
CA MET A 1 -0.04 -15.90 4.18
C MET A 1 0.38 -14.52 3.73
N ALA A 2 -0.16 -14.04 2.63
CA ALA A 2 0.26 -12.77 2.07
C ALA A 2 -0.49 -11.59 2.69
N ALA A 3 0.16 -10.44 2.74
CA ALA A 3 -0.41 -9.17 3.17
C ALA A 3 -0.53 -8.22 1.98
N LEU A 4 -1.55 -7.39 2.00
CA LEU A 4 -1.71 -6.31 1.02
C LEU A 4 -0.91 -5.09 1.48
N ILE A 5 -0.23 -4.44 0.54
CA ILE A 5 0.62 -3.27 0.82
C ILE A 5 -0.15 -2.00 0.43
N ASP A 6 -0.29 -1.06 1.36
CA ASP A 6 -0.79 0.28 1.06
C ASP A 6 0.31 1.12 0.39
N THR A 7 -0.10 2.15 -0.32
CA THR A 7 0.76 3.06 -1.07
C THR A 7 1.88 3.65 -0.22
N ASN A 8 1.61 4.04 1.02
CA ASN A 8 2.61 4.68 1.88
C ASN A 8 3.84 3.81 2.11
N ILE A 9 3.67 2.47 2.15
CA ILE A 9 4.81 1.56 2.32
C ILE A 9 5.76 1.67 1.11
N LEU A 10 5.21 1.75 -0.10
CA LEU A 10 6.02 1.93 -1.31
C LEU A 10 6.72 3.29 -1.32
N VAL A 11 6.01 4.34 -0.90
CA VAL A 11 6.54 5.71 -0.88
C VAL A 11 7.70 5.85 0.10
N TYR A 12 7.54 5.33 1.33
CA TYR A 12 8.59 5.46 2.36
C TYR A 12 9.90 4.78 1.96
N ARG A 13 9.86 3.78 1.11
CA ARG A 13 11.08 3.14 0.60
C ARG A 13 12.04 4.15 -0.04
N PHE A 14 11.49 5.22 -0.61
CA PHE A 14 12.26 6.25 -1.34
C PHE A 14 12.35 7.58 -0.60
N ASP A 15 11.72 7.70 0.55
CA ASP A 15 11.59 8.99 1.25
C ASP A 15 12.62 9.11 2.38
N ASN A 16 13.74 9.74 2.08
CA ASN A 16 14.83 9.92 3.03
C ASN A 16 14.56 10.98 4.10
N ARG A 17 13.44 11.69 4.01
CA ARG A 17 13.02 12.64 5.06
C ARG A 17 12.61 11.91 6.34
N PHE A 18 12.26 10.63 6.23
CA PHE A 18 11.82 9.79 7.35
C PHE A 18 12.69 8.53 7.42
N PRO A 19 13.95 8.67 7.88
CA PRO A 19 14.92 7.55 7.77
C PRO A 19 14.51 6.29 8.53
N ALA A 20 13.84 6.42 9.68
CA ALA A 20 13.35 5.24 10.41
C ALA A 20 12.26 4.51 9.64
N LYS A 21 11.32 5.22 9.07
CA LYS A 21 10.25 4.64 8.26
C LYS A 21 10.79 4.08 6.95
N GLN A 22 11.75 4.77 6.33
CA GLN A 22 12.40 4.28 5.11
C GLN A 22 13.06 2.92 5.35
N LYS A 23 13.75 2.77 6.46
CA LYS A 23 14.40 1.50 6.83
C LYS A 23 13.37 0.39 7.02
N ILE A 24 12.29 0.66 7.74
CA ILE A 24 11.23 -0.32 7.98
C ILE A 24 10.54 -0.72 6.68
N ALA A 25 10.19 0.25 5.83
CA ALA A 25 9.55 0.00 4.55
C ALA A 25 10.45 -0.85 3.64
N THR A 26 11.73 -0.49 3.53
CA THR A 26 12.70 -1.23 2.73
C THR A 26 12.81 -2.68 3.19
N GLU A 27 12.93 -2.90 4.49
CA GLU A 27 13.03 -4.24 5.06
C GLU A 27 11.75 -5.05 4.86
N THR A 28 10.59 -4.43 5.07
CA THR A 28 9.28 -5.06 4.88
C THR A 28 9.11 -5.53 3.43
N LEU A 29 9.43 -4.66 2.47
CA LEU A 29 9.30 -4.99 1.05
C LEU A 29 10.33 -6.02 0.61
N ARG A 30 11.57 -5.91 1.08
CA ARG A 30 12.62 -6.88 0.76
C ARG A 30 12.23 -8.27 1.23
N ARG A 31 11.76 -8.39 2.46
CA ARG A 31 11.29 -9.66 3.01
C ARG A 31 10.09 -10.18 2.24
N GLY A 32 9.15 -9.29 1.91
CA GLY A 32 7.96 -9.64 1.15
C GLY A 32 8.29 -10.20 -0.23
N ILE A 33 9.31 -9.64 -0.90
CA ILE A 33 9.79 -10.16 -2.19
C ILE A 33 10.41 -11.55 -1.99
N ALA A 34 11.30 -11.68 -1.01
CA ALA A 34 12.03 -12.94 -0.78
C ALA A 34 11.10 -14.10 -0.41
N GLU A 35 10.06 -13.82 0.37
CA GLU A 35 9.12 -14.83 0.87
C GLU A 35 7.83 -14.92 0.04
N ASP A 36 7.66 -14.07 -0.96
CA ASP A 36 6.42 -13.93 -1.73
C ASP A 36 5.22 -13.73 -0.80
N SER A 37 5.40 -12.90 0.23
CA SER A 37 4.43 -12.72 1.31
C SER A 37 3.71 -11.38 1.27
N VAL A 38 3.85 -10.60 0.19
CA VAL A 38 3.13 -9.33 0.01
C VAL A 38 2.47 -9.30 -1.36
N ARG A 39 1.37 -8.55 -1.43
CA ARG A 39 0.66 -8.28 -2.69
C ARG A 39 0.49 -6.77 -2.81
N VAL A 40 0.67 -6.25 -4.02
CA VAL A 40 0.56 -4.82 -4.29
C VAL A 40 -0.68 -4.59 -5.16
N PRO A 41 -1.65 -3.81 -4.69
CA PRO A 41 -2.80 -3.51 -5.55
C PRO A 41 -2.39 -2.52 -6.63
N HIS A 42 -2.94 -2.66 -7.82
CA HIS A 42 -2.74 -1.74 -8.95
C HIS A 42 -2.89 -0.27 -8.49
N GLN A 43 -3.90 0.00 -7.68
CA GLN A 43 -4.16 1.33 -7.12
C GLN A 43 -2.92 1.92 -6.42
N ALA A 44 -2.18 1.10 -5.66
CA ALA A 44 -1.00 1.57 -4.93
C ALA A 44 0.11 2.03 -5.88
N ILE A 45 0.27 1.38 -7.02
CA ILE A 45 1.27 1.81 -8.01
C ILE A 45 0.87 3.13 -8.66
N VAL A 46 -0.42 3.28 -9.00
CA VAL A 46 -0.96 4.54 -9.56
C VAL A 46 -0.75 5.69 -8.57
N GLU A 47 -1.11 5.47 -7.31
CA GLU A 47 -0.96 6.48 -6.26
C GLU A 47 0.51 6.77 -5.94
N PHE A 48 1.37 5.75 -6.01
CA PHE A 48 2.81 5.90 -5.78
C PHE A 48 3.43 6.92 -6.73
N VAL A 49 3.19 6.78 -8.03
CA VAL A 49 3.74 7.70 -9.02
C VAL A 49 3.26 9.12 -8.75
N ALA A 50 1.97 9.31 -8.47
CA ALA A 50 1.43 10.62 -8.15
C ALA A 50 2.05 11.22 -6.89
N ALA A 51 2.23 10.40 -5.84
CA ALA A 51 2.74 10.87 -4.57
C ALA A 51 4.22 11.25 -4.62
N VAL A 52 5.08 10.40 -5.22
CA VAL A 52 6.53 10.65 -5.20
C VAL A 52 6.95 11.75 -6.15
N THR A 53 6.15 12.06 -7.17
CA THR A 53 6.45 13.12 -8.14
C THR A 53 5.85 14.46 -7.76
N ARG A 54 4.98 14.51 -6.74
CA ARG A 54 4.37 15.76 -6.27
C ARG A 54 5.41 16.58 -5.53
N PRO A 55 5.67 17.85 -5.95
CA PRO A 55 6.59 18.69 -5.22
C PRO A 55 6.05 19.05 -3.83
N ILE A 56 6.91 18.93 -2.82
CA ILE A 56 6.64 19.39 -1.46
C ILE A 56 7.75 20.36 -1.13
N ARG A 57 7.41 21.63 -0.90
CA ARG A 57 8.37 22.71 -0.67
C ARG A 57 9.38 22.81 -1.82
N GLY A 58 8.91 22.63 -3.07
CA GLY A 58 9.73 22.71 -4.26
C GLY A 58 10.53 21.46 -4.63
N HIS A 59 10.42 20.40 -3.82
CA HIS A 59 11.16 19.14 -4.06
C HIS A 59 10.23 17.95 -4.09
N ALA A 60 10.35 17.14 -5.14
CA ALA A 60 9.69 15.84 -5.23
C ALA A 60 10.61 14.76 -4.65
N ILE A 61 10.03 13.68 -4.16
CA ILE A 61 10.79 12.50 -3.69
C ILE A 61 11.57 11.90 -4.86
N LEU A 62 10.88 11.71 -6.00
CA LEU A 62 11.49 11.22 -7.23
C LEU A 62 11.10 12.12 -8.40
N LYS A 63 11.97 12.20 -9.40
CA LYS A 63 11.61 12.77 -10.70
C LYS A 63 10.73 11.80 -11.45
N LEU A 64 9.90 12.31 -12.35
CA LEU A 64 8.94 11.47 -13.09
C LEU A 64 9.61 10.29 -13.82
N PRO A 65 10.72 10.44 -14.55
CA PRO A 65 11.34 9.28 -15.21
C PRO A 65 11.75 8.18 -14.23
N ASP A 66 12.25 8.56 -13.06
CA ASP A 66 12.64 7.59 -12.02
C ASP A 66 11.42 6.91 -11.41
N ALA A 67 10.36 7.67 -11.15
CA ALA A 67 9.12 7.11 -10.61
C ALA A 67 8.49 6.10 -11.58
N LEU A 68 8.48 6.39 -12.87
CA LEU A 68 7.95 5.49 -13.89
C LEU A 68 8.77 4.20 -13.99
N ARG A 69 10.10 4.32 -13.87
CA ARG A 69 10.98 3.14 -13.86
C ARG A 69 10.67 2.26 -12.64
N GLU A 70 10.50 2.87 -11.46
CA GLU A 70 10.17 2.12 -10.25
C GLU A 70 8.80 1.44 -10.37
N ALA A 71 7.82 2.11 -11.00
CA ALA A 71 6.51 1.49 -11.24
C ALA A 71 6.64 0.21 -12.07
N GLU A 72 7.46 0.22 -13.11
CA GLU A 72 7.73 -0.98 -13.91
C GLU A 72 8.47 -2.05 -13.10
N GLU A 73 9.40 -1.65 -12.24
CA GLU A 73 10.11 -2.59 -11.36
C GLU A 73 9.16 -3.28 -10.39
N PHE A 74 8.15 -2.57 -9.87
CA PHE A 74 7.14 -3.20 -9.01
C PHE A 74 6.42 -4.34 -9.71
N LEU A 75 6.14 -4.21 -11.01
CA LEU A 75 5.50 -5.27 -11.79
C LEU A 75 6.37 -6.54 -11.86
N LYS A 76 7.69 -6.38 -11.81
CA LYS A 76 8.63 -7.50 -11.83
C LYS A 76 8.86 -8.10 -10.45
N GLN A 77 8.86 -7.26 -9.42
CA GLN A 77 9.23 -7.65 -8.06
C GLN A 77 8.06 -8.26 -7.27
N PHE A 78 6.85 -7.81 -7.52
CA PHE A 78 5.68 -8.16 -6.70
C PHE A 78 4.58 -8.83 -7.52
N THR A 79 3.76 -9.62 -6.85
CA THR A 79 2.46 -10.02 -7.38
C THR A 79 1.53 -8.83 -7.28
N VAL A 80 1.12 -8.30 -8.41
CA VAL A 80 0.23 -7.14 -8.51
C VAL A 80 -1.20 -7.63 -8.70
N LEU A 81 -2.12 -7.05 -7.92
CA LEU A 81 -3.55 -7.37 -8.00
C LEU A 81 -4.27 -6.25 -8.73
N TYR A 82 -5.14 -6.63 -9.66
CA TYR A 82 -5.84 -5.68 -10.52
C TYR A 82 -7.31 -5.56 -10.10
N PRO A 83 -7.93 -4.39 -10.35
CA PRO A 83 -9.33 -4.18 -10.00
C PRO A 83 -10.27 -4.93 -10.93
N ASN A 84 -11.49 -5.16 -10.45
CA ASN A 84 -12.59 -5.69 -11.23
C ASN A 84 -13.90 -5.18 -10.66
N GLU A 85 -15.02 -5.56 -11.28
CA GLU A 85 -16.33 -5.10 -10.83
C GLU A 85 -16.62 -5.55 -9.39
N ALA A 86 -16.24 -6.77 -9.01
CA ALA A 86 -16.50 -7.31 -7.68
C ALA A 86 -15.79 -6.47 -6.60
N ILE A 87 -14.56 -6.04 -6.85
CA ILE A 87 -13.82 -5.16 -5.94
C ILE A 87 -14.53 -3.82 -5.77
N LEU A 88 -15.01 -3.24 -6.87
CA LEU A 88 -15.75 -1.98 -6.80
C LEU A 88 -17.01 -2.11 -5.94
N ARG A 89 -17.78 -3.18 -6.13
CA ARG A 89 -18.98 -3.45 -5.34
C ARG A 89 -18.64 -3.66 -3.86
N GLU A 90 -17.56 -4.37 -3.59
CA GLU A 90 -17.08 -4.60 -2.22
C GLU A 90 -16.67 -3.27 -1.55
N ALA A 91 -16.01 -2.38 -2.29
CA ALA A 91 -15.63 -1.06 -1.78
C ALA A 91 -16.85 -0.24 -1.38
N VAL A 92 -17.93 -0.29 -2.17
CA VAL A 92 -19.20 0.38 -1.82
C VAL A 92 -19.72 -0.15 -0.48
N ARG A 93 -19.71 -1.47 -0.28
CA ARG A 93 -20.13 -2.08 0.98
C ARG A 93 -19.24 -1.67 2.15
N GLY A 94 -17.92 -1.59 1.93
CA GLY A 94 -16.97 -1.19 2.96
C GLY A 94 -17.18 0.24 3.45
N CYS A 95 -17.52 1.16 2.54
CA CYS A 95 -17.87 2.52 2.92
C CYS A 95 -19.07 2.54 3.85
N ALA A 96 -20.11 1.78 3.53
CA ALA A 96 -21.34 1.73 4.32
C ALA A 96 -21.14 1.02 5.66
N ALA A 97 -20.41 -0.10 5.67
CA ALA A 97 -20.27 -0.94 6.86
C ALA A 97 -19.27 -0.39 7.87
N TYR A 98 -18.20 0.22 7.40
CA TYR A 98 -17.06 0.60 8.27
C TYR A 98 -16.75 2.10 8.25
N GLN A 99 -17.53 2.91 7.54
CA GLN A 99 -17.31 4.35 7.37
C GLN A 99 -15.90 4.67 6.86
N LEU A 100 -15.36 3.80 6.02
CA LEU A 100 -14.08 4.03 5.37
C LEU A 100 -14.21 5.12 4.31
N SER A 101 -13.10 5.87 4.09
CA SER A 101 -13.04 6.74 2.92
C SER A 101 -13.13 5.89 1.65
N TRP A 102 -13.48 6.52 0.52
CA TRP A 102 -13.62 5.80 -0.74
C TRP A 102 -12.34 5.05 -1.14
N PHE A 103 -11.18 5.72 -0.98
CA PHE A 103 -9.90 5.09 -1.31
C PHE A 103 -9.51 3.97 -0.34
N ASP A 104 -9.74 4.17 0.96
CA ASP A 104 -9.48 3.13 1.97
C ASP A 104 -10.39 1.93 1.80
N ALA A 105 -11.65 2.18 1.41
CA ALA A 105 -12.60 1.11 1.12
C ALA A 105 -12.15 0.25 -0.07
N HIS A 106 -11.53 0.87 -1.10
CA HIS A 106 -10.96 0.12 -2.21
C HIS A 106 -9.80 -0.77 -1.77
N LEU A 107 -8.91 -0.23 -0.94
CA LEU A 107 -7.78 -0.99 -0.41
C LEU A 107 -8.30 -2.21 0.38
N TRP A 108 -9.26 -1.99 1.27
CA TRP A 108 -9.89 -3.07 2.02
C TRP A 108 -10.54 -4.10 1.08
N ALA A 109 -11.23 -3.63 0.04
CA ALA A 109 -11.94 -4.48 -0.91
C ALA A 109 -10.99 -5.43 -1.65
N TYR A 110 -9.79 -4.98 -2.01
CA TYR A 110 -8.76 -5.86 -2.58
C TYR A 110 -8.43 -7.01 -1.61
N ALA A 111 -8.19 -6.68 -0.35
CA ALA A 111 -7.83 -7.68 0.64
C ALA A 111 -8.98 -8.67 0.87
N GLU A 112 -10.20 -8.18 0.99
CA GLU A 112 -11.37 -9.03 1.19
C GLU A 112 -11.61 -9.94 -0.02
N HIS A 113 -11.55 -9.38 -1.21
CA HIS A 113 -11.81 -10.12 -2.45
C HIS A 113 -10.78 -11.22 -2.70
N TYR A 114 -9.50 -10.93 -2.47
CA TYR A 114 -8.43 -11.89 -2.72
C TYR A 114 -8.10 -12.75 -1.49
N GLY A 115 -8.89 -12.63 -0.42
CA GLY A 115 -8.71 -13.47 0.77
C GLY A 115 -7.42 -13.19 1.53
N LEU A 116 -6.93 -11.95 1.52
CA LEU A 116 -5.73 -11.57 2.23
C LEU A 116 -6.09 -11.17 3.66
N PRO A 117 -5.48 -11.77 4.69
CA PRO A 117 -5.88 -11.53 6.07
C PRO A 117 -5.35 -10.22 6.68
N VAL A 118 -4.37 -9.59 6.03
CA VAL A 118 -3.67 -8.43 6.58
C VAL A 118 -3.49 -7.36 5.52
N ILE A 119 -3.68 -6.11 5.93
CA ILE A 119 -3.26 -4.92 5.18
C ILE A 119 -2.15 -4.25 5.98
N LEU A 120 -1.02 -3.97 5.34
CA LEU A 120 0.05 -3.15 5.92
C LEU A 120 -0.18 -1.70 5.52
N SER A 121 -0.50 -0.85 6.49
CA SER A 121 -0.83 0.56 6.26
C SER A 121 -0.60 1.37 7.52
N GLU A 122 -0.15 2.63 7.36
CA GLU A 122 -0.10 3.56 8.49
C GLU A 122 -1.37 4.43 8.57
N ASP A 123 -2.19 4.47 7.52
CA ASP A 123 -3.33 5.38 7.42
C ASP A 123 -4.60 4.83 8.07
N LEU A 124 -4.78 3.51 8.06
CA LEU A 124 -5.91 2.85 8.68
C LEU A 124 -5.60 2.55 10.15
N GLN A 125 -6.66 2.33 10.94
CA GLN A 125 -6.50 2.10 12.36
C GLN A 125 -5.74 0.80 12.65
N HIS A 126 -4.60 0.93 13.33
CA HIS A 126 -3.75 -0.21 13.67
C HIS A 126 -4.50 -1.24 14.49
N ASP A 127 -4.29 -2.50 14.14
CA ASP A 127 -4.80 -3.70 14.81
C ASP A 127 -6.33 -3.85 14.75
N ARG A 128 -7.02 -3.00 13.99
CA ARG A 128 -8.46 -3.10 13.79
C ARG A 128 -8.77 -4.20 12.77
N LEU A 129 -9.83 -4.96 13.06
CA LEU A 129 -10.35 -5.98 12.16
C LEU A 129 -11.56 -5.42 11.39
N TYR A 130 -11.46 -5.41 10.06
CA TYR A 130 -12.55 -5.02 9.17
C TYR A 130 -13.03 -6.28 8.44
N GLY A 131 -14.14 -6.87 8.90
CA GLY A 131 -14.53 -8.17 8.37
C GLY A 131 -13.48 -9.23 8.72
N THR A 132 -12.88 -9.83 7.69
CA THR A 132 -11.82 -10.83 7.84
C THR A 132 -10.41 -10.25 7.74
N VAL A 133 -10.28 -8.93 7.54
CA VAL A 133 -9.01 -8.27 7.24
C VAL A 133 -8.55 -7.45 8.44
N ARG A 134 -7.35 -7.74 8.92
CA ARG A 134 -6.71 -6.98 10.01
C ARG A 134 -5.71 -5.99 9.44
N VAL A 135 -5.73 -4.77 9.96
CA VAL A 135 -4.75 -3.73 9.60
C VAL A 135 -3.57 -3.81 10.56
N VAL A 136 -2.37 -3.78 10.01
CA VAL A 136 -1.13 -3.69 10.81
C VAL A 136 -0.34 -2.49 10.31
N ASN A 137 -0.01 -1.59 11.21
CA ASN A 137 0.88 -0.46 10.91
C ASN A 137 2.31 -0.90 11.21
N PRO A 138 3.16 -1.13 10.18
CA PRO A 138 4.52 -1.60 10.42
C PRO A 138 5.43 -0.55 11.05
N PHE A 139 4.97 0.72 11.09
CA PHE A 139 5.75 1.84 11.61
C PHE A 139 5.43 2.15 13.08
N MET A 140 4.55 1.39 13.72
CA MET A 140 4.23 1.61 15.12
C MET A 140 5.48 1.52 15.98
N GLY A 141 5.68 2.54 16.82
CA GLY A 141 6.87 2.64 17.66
C GLY A 141 8.08 3.28 16.99
N SER A 142 8.06 3.53 15.67
CA SER A 142 9.13 4.25 14.98
C SER A 142 8.92 5.77 15.13
N ARG A 143 9.98 6.49 15.38
CA ARG A 143 9.95 7.95 15.53
C ARG A 143 11.05 8.58 14.71
#